data_8eb292f833b18002547a68e1c4c5be65
#
_entry.id   8eb292f833b18002547a68e1c4c5be65
#
_cell.length_a   1.000
_cell.length_b   1.000
_cell.length_c   1.000
_cell.angle_alpha   90.00
_cell.angle_beta   90.00
_cell.angle_gamma   90.00
#
_symmetry.space_group_name_H-M   'P 1'
#
loop_
_entity.id
_entity.type
_entity.pdbx_description
1 polymer ?
#
loop_
_entity_poly.entity_id
_entity_poly.type
_entity_poly.pdbx_seq_one_letter_code
_entity_poly.pdbx_strand_id
1 'polypeptide(L)'
;MGKDVIVACDFATREEVFDFLDGFTDRKPFVKIGMELFYAEGPQIVRDIKARGHKIFLDLKLHDIPNTVKKAMKVLSALDVDMCNVHAAGTGRMMTAAVEGLTRANGTRPLLIAVTQLTSTDEETMKKELLIESPLADVVEHYAKNAAASGLDGVVCSPLEAKKVHSACGKNFLTVTPGVRFADGDIADQKRVMTPAQAKAEGSDYIVVGRPVTQAEDPVAAYERCVREFVD
;
A
#
# COMPACT_ATOMS: atom_id res chain seq x y z
N MET A 1 -9.34 12.70 3.67
CA MET A 1 -9.79 11.29 3.65
C MET A 1 -9.69 10.74 5.05
N GLY A 2 -10.61 9.84 5.45
CA GLY A 2 -10.54 9.20 6.77
C GLY A 2 -9.51 8.07 6.81
N LYS A 3 -9.11 7.65 8.01
CA LYS A 3 -8.26 6.48 8.24
C LYS A 3 -8.99 5.20 7.83
N ASP A 4 -8.25 4.21 7.29
CA ASP A 4 -8.82 2.90 6.96
C ASP A 4 -7.79 1.78 7.11
N VAL A 5 -8.28 0.54 7.27
CA VAL A 5 -7.46 -0.67 7.40
C VAL A 5 -7.50 -1.44 6.09
N ILE A 6 -6.32 -1.69 5.52
CA ILE A 6 -6.15 -2.48 4.30
C ILE A 6 -5.67 -3.87 4.68
N VAL A 7 -6.41 -4.91 4.32
CA VAL A 7 -6.01 -6.31 4.55
C VAL A 7 -5.19 -6.80 3.36
N ALA A 8 -3.95 -7.25 3.63
CA ALA A 8 -3.10 -7.84 2.60
C ALA A 8 -3.53 -9.29 2.33
N CYS A 9 -4.20 -9.49 1.19
CA CYS A 9 -4.66 -10.78 0.70
C CYS A 9 -3.53 -11.47 -0.08
N ASP A 10 -2.48 -11.88 0.62
CA ASP A 10 -1.34 -12.61 0.06
C ASP A 10 -1.66 -14.12 0.10
N PHE A 11 -2.61 -14.54 -0.76
CA PHE A 11 -3.05 -15.93 -0.96
C PHE A 11 -2.51 -16.45 -2.29
N ALA A 12 -2.29 -17.77 -2.38
CA ALA A 12 -1.75 -18.39 -3.57
C ALA A 12 -2.81 -18.61 -4.66
N THR A 13 -4.08 -18.78 -4.28
CA THR A 13 -5.17 -19.14 -5.19
C THR A 13 -6.41 -18.26 -5.00
N ARG A 14 -7.24 -18.27 -6.04
CA ARG A 14 -8.55 -17.62 -6.04
C ARG A 14 -9.49 -18.20 -4.97
N GLU A 15 -9.49 -19.51 -4.81
CA GLU A 15 -10.33 -20.22 -3.85
C GLU A 15 -10.02 -19.75 -2.44
N GLU A 16 -8.75 -19.75 -2.05
CA GLU A 16 -8.31 -19.32 -0.71
C GLU A 16 -8.73 -17.87 -0.39
N VAL A 17 -8.55 -16.94 -1.32
CA VAL A 17 -8.95 -15.54 -1.08
C VAL A 17 -10.46 -15.39 -0.99
N PHE A 18 -11.24 -16.17 -1.75
CA PHE A 18 -12.70 -16.09 -1.70
C PHE A 18 -13.24 -16.69 -0.41
N ASP A 19 -12.74 -17.84 0.01
CA ASP A 19 -13.11 -18.45 1.29
C ASP A 19 -12.85 -17.48 2.45
N PHE A 20 -11.70 -16.79 2.42
CA PHE A 20 -11.39 -15.76 3.40
C PHE A 20 -12.37 -14.57 3.33
N LEU A 21 -12.65 -14.03 2.13
CA LEU A 21 -13.51 -12.85 1.97
C LEU A 21 -14.99 -13.13 2.23
N ASP A 22 -15.46 -14.34 2.03
CA ASP A 22 -16.85 -14.75 2.28
C ASP A 22 -17.22 -14.70 3.78
N GLY A 23 -16.21 -14.75 4.68
CA GLY A 23 -16.41 -14.52 6.11
C GLY A 23 -16.83 -13.09 6.49
N PHE A 24 -16.59 -12.10 5.62
CA PHE A 24 -16.88 -10.69 5.89
C PHE A 24 -18.25 -10.27 5.35
N THR A 25 -19.32 -10.49 6.11
CA THR A 25 -20.70 -10.21 5.69
C THR A 25 -21.09 -8.76 5.93
N ASP A 26 -20.76 -8.19 7.09
CA ASP A 26 -21.24 -6.89 7.54
C ASP A 26 -20.37 -5.73 7.03
N ARG A 27 -19.07 -5.80 7.28
CA ARG A 27 -18.12 -4.81 6.81
C ARG A 27 -17.14 -5.42 5.82
N LYS A 28 -17.19 -4.96 4.58
CA LYS A 28 -16.26 -5.38 3.53
C LYS A 28 -14.90 -4.68 3.73
N PRO A 29 -13.80 -5.42 4.02
CA PRO A 29 -12.49 -4.81 4.15
C PRO A 29 -12.02 -4.19 2.83
N PHE A 30 -11.22 -3.12 2.94
CA PHE A 30 -10.36 -2.68 1.86
C PHE A 30 -9.22 -3.71 1.74
N VAL A 31 -9.04 -4.31 0.59
CA VAL A 31 -8.08 -5.40 0.39
C VAL A 31 -6.91 -4.98 -0.50
N LYS A 32 -5.72 -5.47 -0.19
CA LYS A 32 -4.54 -5.36 -1.05
C LYS A 32 -4.36 -6.67 -1.81
N ILE A 33 -4.33 -6.58 -3.13
CA ILE A 33 -3.95 -7.68 -4.02
C ILE A 33 -2.49 -7.47 -4.41
N GLY A 34 -1.62 -8.37 -3.97
CA GLY A 34 -0.19 -8.36 -4.27
C GLY A 34 0.17 -9.07 -5.57
N MET A 35 1.48 -9.14 -5.85
CA MET A 35 2.02 -9.74 -7.07
C MET A 35 1.70 -11.23 -7.19
N GLU A 36 1.78 -11.99 -6.09
CA GLU A 36 1.54 -13.44 -6.09
C GLU A 36 0.16 -13.76 -6.67
N LEU A 37 -0.90 -13.32 -6.00
CA LEU A 37 -2.28 -13.58 -6.42
C LEU A 37 -2.59 -12.97 -7.80
N PHE A 38 -2.09 -11.77 -8.09
CA PHE A 38 -2.34 -11.14 -9.39
C PHE A 38 -1.66 -11.87 -10.56
N TYR A 39 -0.44 -12.36 -10.37
CA TYR A 39 0.26 -13.08 -11.43
C TYR A 39 -0.25 -14.52 -11.59
N ALA A 40 -0.75 -15.13 -10.52
CA ALA A 40 -1.39 -16.45 -10.59
C ALA A 40 -2.74 -16.39 -11.34
N GLU A 41 -3.59 -15.42 -11.00
CA GLU A 41 -5.01 -15.37 -11.42
C GLU A 41 -5.31 -14.34 -12.53
N GLY A 42 -4.37 -13.46 -12.81
CA GLY A 42 -4.51 -12.38 -13.78
C GLY A 42 -5.51 -11.30 -13.37
N PRO A 43 -5.89 -10.40 -14.32
CA PRO A 43 -6.77 -9.27 -14.02
C PRO A 43 -8.20 -9.67 -13.61
N GLN A 44 -8.59 -10.92 -13.84
CA GLN A 44 -9.95 -11.38 -13.53
C GLN A 44 -10.19 -11.40 -12.01
N ILE A 45 -9.19 -11.76 -11.21
CA ILE A 45 -9.32 -11.75 -9.75
C ILE A 45 -9.69 -10.37 -9.19
N VAL A 46 -9.16 -9.29 -9.79
CA VAL A 46 -9.49 -7.92 -9.41
C VAL A 46 -10.96 -7.63 -9.64
N ARG A 47 -11.50 -7.99 -10.82
CA ARG A 47 -12.92 -7.79 -11.16
C ARG A 47 -13.84 -8.58 -10.23
N ASP A 48 -13.47 -9.81 -9.92
CA ASP A 48 -14.29 -10.69 -9.09
C ASP A 48 -14.34 -10.22 -7.63
N ILE A 49 -13.23 -9.75 -7.09
CA ILE A 49 -13.18 -9.15 -5.74
C ILE A 49 -13.92 -7.81 -5.72
N LYS A 50 -13.78 -6.99 -6.78
CA LYS A 50 -14.54 -5.75 -6.92
C LYS A 50 -16.06 -5.99 -6.96
N ALA A 51 -16.49 -7.01 -7.71
CA ALA A 51 -17.91 -7.40 -7.79
C ALA A 51 -18.48 -7.88 -6.44
N ARG A 52 -17.67 -8.34 -5.50
CA ARG A 52 -18.03 -8.66 -4.12
C ARG A 52 -18.16 -7.43 -3.22
N GLY A 53 -17.89 -6.22 -3.74
CA GLY A 53 -18.08 -4.94 -3.04
C GLY A 53 -16.86 -4.46 -2.26
N HIS A 54 -15.71 -5.07 -2.42
CA HIS A 54 -14.48 -4.63 -1.77
C HIS A 54 -13.83 -3.44 -2.49
N LYS A 55 -13.22 -2.54 -1.72
CA LYS A 55 -12.21 -1.63 -2.25
C LYS A 55 -10.91 -2.39 -2.47
N ILE A 56 -10.14 -2.01 -3.50
CA ILE A 56 -8.92 -2.73 -3.90
C ILE A 56 -7.72 -1.78 -4.00
N PHE A 57 -6.68 -2.09 -3.25
CA PHE A 57 -5.33 -1.61 -3.47
C PHE A 57 -4.56 -2.66 -4.30
N LEU A 58 -4.30 -2.37 -5.57
CA LEU A 58 -3.50 -3.24 -6.44
C LEU A 58 -2.01 -2.91 -6.30
N ASP A 59 -1.29 -3.77 -5.57
CA ASP A 59 0.07 -3.56 -5.08
C ASP A 59 1.11 -4.28 -5.97
N LEU A 60 1.32 -3.79 -7.19
CA LEU A 60 2.24 -4.38 -8.18
C LEU A 60 3.59 -3.66 -8.25
N LYS A 61 3.74 -2.50 -7.61
CA LYS A 61 5.00 -1.75 -7.48
C LYS A 61 5.69 -1.51 -8.83
N LEU A 62 4.98 -0.95 -9.80
CA LEU A 62 5.52 -0.75 -11.16
C LEU A 62 6.81 0.08 -11.12
N HIS A 63 7.84 -0.42 -11.81
CA HIS A 63 9.12 0.24 -11.91
C HIS A 63 9.76 -0.12 -13.26
N ASP A 64 9.66 0.79 -14.22
CA ASP A 64 10.20 0.62 -15.59
C ASP A 64 10.37 2.02 -16.22
N ILE A 65 10.83 2.09 -17.46
CA ILE A 65 10.93 3.35 -18.21
C ILE A 65 9.55 4.03 -18.31
N PRO A 66 9.50 5.37 -18.37
CA PRO A 66 8.23 6.14 -18.26
C PRO A 66 7.12 5.68 -19.21
N ASN A 67 7.45 5.41 -20.47
CA ASN A 67 6.44 4.99 -21.46
C ASN A 67 5.83 3.61 -21.16
N THR A 68 6.62 2.66 -20.65
CA THR A 68 6.13 1.33 -20.23
C THR A 68 5.18 1.47 -19.05
N VAL A 69 5.57 2.24 -18.02
CA VAL A 69 4.73 2.48 -16.85
C VAL A 69 3.44 3.20 -17.23
N LYS A 70 3.50 4.23 -18.09
CA LYS A 70 2.30 4.92 -18.61
C LYS A 70 1.31 3.96 -19.26
N LYS A 71 1.79 3.08 -20.14
CA LYS A 71 0.94 2.09 -20.80
C LYS A 71 0.36 1.06 -19.84
N ALA A 72 1.15 0.56 -18.90
CA ALA A 72 0.69 -0.35 -17.86
C ALA A 72 -0.40 0.31 -16.97
N MET A 73 -0.18 1.53 -16.52
CA MET A 73 -1.16 2.29 -15.72
C MET A 73 -2.47 2.53 -16.47
N LYS A 74 -2.42 2.75 -17.79
CA LYS A 74 -3.62 2.84 -18.63
C LYS A 74 -4.43 1.54 -18.60
N VAL A 75 -3.78 0.38 -18.59
CA VAL A 75 -4.46 -0.91 -18.44
C VAL A 75 -5.07 -1.03 -17.04
N LEU A 76 -4.32 -0.68 -15.98
CA LEU A 76 -4.80 -0.74 -14.59
C LEU A 76 -5.98 0.21 -14.36
N SER A 77 -6.03 1.37 -15.02
CA SER A 77 -7.15 2.32 -14.88
C SER A 77 -8.51 1.73 -15.30
N ALA A 78 -8.50 0.68 -16.14
CA ALA A 78 -9.70 -0.02 -16.59
C ALA A 78 -10.17 -1.14 -15.64
N LEU A 79 -9.39 -1.47 -14.60
CA LEU A 79 -9.75 -2.53 -13.64
C LEU A 79 -10.60 -2.02 -12.46
N ASP A 80 -10.92 -0.73 -12.43
CA ASP A 80 -11.72 -0.09 -11.38
C ASP A 80 -11.17 -0.28 -9.96
N VAL A 81 -9.86 -0.34 -9.81
CA VAL A 81 -9.19 -0.37 -8.51
C VAL A 81 -9.33 1.00 -7.82
N ASP A 82 -9.23 1.01 -6.49
CA ASP A 82 -9.33 2.23 -5.69
C ASP A 82 -7.95 2.87 -5.43
N MET A 83 -6.91 2.05 -5.43
CA MET A 83 -5.52 2.47 -5.21
C MET A 83 -4.57 1.56 -5.99
N CYS A 84 -3.45 2.12 -6.50
CA CYS A 84 -2.32 1.35 -7.04
C CYS A 84 -1.01 2.07 -6.74
N ASN A 85 0.12 1.45 -7.08
CA ASN A 85 1.42 2.01 -6.73
C ASN A 85 2.49 1.84 -7.81
N VAL A 86 3.56 2.63 -7.64
CA VAL A 86 4.83 2.55 -8.34
C VAL A 86 5.97 2.59 -7.32
N HIS A 87 7.23 2.38 -7.73
CA HIS A 87 8.39 2.73 -6.92
C HIS A 87 8.82 4.18 -7.12
N ALA A 88 9.10 4.92 -6.01
CA ALA A 88 9.60 6.30 -6.08
C ALA A 88 10.99 6.38 -6.71
N ALA A 89 11.80 5.32 -6.58
CA ALA A 89 13.13 5.20 -7.20
C ALA A 89 13.09 5.29 -8.74
N GLY A 90 11.92 5.13 -9.37
CA GLY A 90 11.73 5.30 -10.82
C GLY A 90 11.83 6.75 -11.32
N THR A 91 12.07 7.70 -10.44
CA THR A 91 12.21 9.14 -10.68
C THR A 91 10.89 9.88 -11.00
N GLY A 92 10.94 11.21 -10.97
CA GLY A 92 9.77 12.07 -11.25
C GLY A 92 9.19 11.85 -12.64
N ARG A 93 10.03 11.61 -13.65
CA ARG A 93 9.55 11.38 -15.03
C ARG A 93 8.69 10.11 -15.14
N MET A 94 9.08 9.03 -14.47
CA MET A 94 8.30 7.80 -14.45
C MET A 94 6.99 7.99 -13.67
N MET A 95 7.05 8.66 -12.50
CA MET A 95 5.88 8.93 -11.67
C MET A 95 4.86 9.82 -12.37
N THR A 96 5.30 10.90 -13.03
CA THR A 96 4.42 11.76 -13.86
C THR A 96 3.76 10.96 -14.99
N ALA A 97 4.54 10.12 -15.68
CA ALA A 97 4.00 9.26 -16.73
C ALA A 97 2.98 8.24 -16.20
N ALA A 98 3.16 7.77 -14.95
CA ALA A 98 2.20 6.92 -14.27
C ALA A 98 0.87 7.64 -14.01
N VAL A 99 0.90 8.88 -13.51
CA VAL A 99 -0.29 9.73 -13.33
C VAL A 99 -1.03 9.91 -14.64
N GLU A 100 -0.30 10.30 -15.72
CA GLU A 100 -0.90 10.47 -17.05
C GLU A 100 -1.58 9.19 -17.56
N GLY A 101 -0.92 8.04 -17.40
CA GLY A 101 -1.47 6.75 -17.83
C GLY A 101 -2.69 6.32 -17.05
N LEU A 102 -2.71 6.58 -15.74
CA LEU A 102 -3.77 6.18 -14.84
C LEU A 102 -5.03 7.06 -14.96
N THR A 103 -4.86 8.32 -15.41
CA THR A 103 -5.96 9.28 -15.56
C THR A 103 -6.85 8.89 -16.74
N ARG A 104 -8.13 8.66 -16.46
CA ARG A 104 -9.17 8.32 -17.45
C ARG A 104 -9.55 9.55 -18.27
N ALA A 105 -10.24 9.34 -19.39
CA ALA A 105 -10.68 10.43 -20.28
C ALA A 105 -11.59 11.47 -19.61
N ASN A 106 -12.31 11.05 -18.55
CA ASN A 106 -13.16 11.94 -17.75
C ASN A 106 -12.39 12.71 -16.64
N GLY A 107 -11.07 12.59 -16.59
CA GLY A 107 -10.22 13.24 -15.59
C GLY A 107 -10.13 12.52 -14.24
N THR A 108 -10.87 11.42 -14.03
CA THR A 108 -10.80 10.64 -12.78
C THR A 108 -9.68 9.61 -12.83
N ARG A 109 -9.16 9.23 -11.66
CA ARG A 109 -8.23 8.13 -11.50
C ARG A 109 -8.32 7.51 -10.09
N PRO A 110 -7.87 6.26 -9.92
CA PRO A 110 -7.57 5.70 -8.60
C PRO A 110 -6.50 6.52 -7.86
N LEU A 111 -6.39 6.33 -6.56
CA LEU A 111 -5.23 6.84 -5.81
C LEU A 111 -3.95 6.19 -6.35
N LEU A 112 -2.93 7.02 -6.60
CA LEU A 112 -1.60 6.57 -7.00
C LEU A 112 -0.58 6.94 -5.92
N ILE A 113 0.08 5.95 -5.35
CA ILE A 113 1.08 6.14 -4.30
C ILE A 113 2.43 5.58 -4.72
N ALA A 114 3.52 6.07 -4.14
CA ALA A 114 4.86 5.57 -4.42
C ALA A 114 5.46 4.84 -3.23
N VAL A 115 6.04 3.66 -3.46
CA VAL A 115 6.87 2.97 -2.46
C VAL A 115 8.18 3.72 -2.31
N THR A 116 8.50 4.18 -1.10
CA THR A 116 9.74 4.88 -0.78
C THR A 116 10.89 3.88 -0.64
N GLN A 117 11.14 3.39 0.57
CA GLN A 117 12.04 2.26 0.82
C GLN A 117 11.24 1.12 1.43
N LEU A 118 11.56 -0.12 1.04
CA LEU A 118 10.91 -1.30 1.61
C LEU A 118 11.19 -1.39 3.11
N THR A 119 10.21 -1.80 3.90
CA THR A 119 10.36 -1.94 5.36
C THR A 119 11.36 -3.03 5.77
N SER A 120 11.73 -3.90 4.84
CA SER A 120 12.81 -4.90 4.98
C SER A 120 14.21 -4.31 4.75
N THR A 121 14.32 -3.13 4.12
CA THR A 121 15.60 -2.45 3.86
C THR A 121 15.96 -1.61 5.07
N ASP A 122 17.09 -1.92 5.71
CA ASP A 122 17.70 -1.07 6.73
C ASP A 122 18.76 -0.12 6.12
N GLU A 123 19.28 0.80 6.93
CA GLU A 123 20.23 1.82 6.47
C GLU A 123 21.55 1.20 6.01
N GLU A 124 21.99 0.12 6.64
CA GLU A 124 23.23 -0.57 6.27
C GLU A 124 23.10 -1.23 4.89
N THR A 125 22.03 -1.95 4.65
CA THR A 125 21.72 -2.58 3.36
C THR A 125 21.57 -1.52 2.26
N MET A 126 20.88 -0.41 2.56
CA MET A 126 20.70 0.69 1.62
C MET A 126 22.04 1.30 1.19
N LYS A 127 22.96 1.52 2.13
CA LYS A 127 24.31 2.04 1.83
C LYS A 127 25.14 1.06 1.02
N LYS A 128 25.16 -0.21 1.42
CA LYS A 128 26.03 -1.22 0.80
C LYS A 128 25.55 -1.68 -0.58
N GLU A 129 24.24 -1.89 -0.74
CA GLU A 129 23.69 -2.54 -1.93
C GLU A 129 23.06 -1.54 -2.91
N LEU A 130 22.47 -0.45 -2.42
CA LEU A 130 21.89 0.59 -3.26
C LEU A 130 22.84 1.79 -3.47
N LEU A 131 23.99 1.83 -2.75
CA LEU A 131 24.98 2.91 -2.80
C LEU A 131 24.36 4.29 -2.45
N ILE A 132 23.40 4.31 -1.53
CA ILE A 132 22.75 5.52 -1.05
C ILE A 132 23.32 5.84 0.34
N GLU A 133 24.19 6.85 0.42
CA GLU A 133 24.91 7.22 1.65
C GLU A 133 24.08 8.05 2.64
N SER A 134 23.01 8.69 2.18
CA SER A 134 22.14 9.52 3.01
C SER A 134 21.40 8.69 4.07
N PRO A 135 21.06 9.26 5.24
CA PRO A 135 20.23 8.58 6.24
C PRO A 135 18.90 8.11 5.65
N LEU A 136 18.45 6.93 6.04
CA LEU A 136 17.22 6.32 5.52
C LEU A 136 15.99 7.25 5.62
N ALA A 137 15.84 7.94 6.75
CA ALA A 137 14.74 8.87 6.96
C ALA A 137 14.76 10.08 6.00
N ASP A 138 15.94 10.52 5.57
CA ASP A 138 16.09 11.63 4.62
C ASP A 138 15.82 11.16 3.19
N VAL A 139 16.20 9.93 2.86
CA VAL A 139 15.86 9.28 1.58
C VAL A 139 14.35 9.11 1.43
N VAL A 140 13.67 8.65 2.49
CA VAL A 140 12.20 8.52 2.50
C VAL A 140 11.53 9.87 2.30
N GLU A 141 11.98 10.91 3.03
CA GLU A 141 11.45 12.28 2.86
C GLU A 141 11.68 12.80 1.44
N HIS A 142 12.87 12.61 0.88
CA HIS A 142 13.20 13.03 -0.49
C HIS A 142 12.31 12.34 -1.51
N TYR A 143 12.10 11.02 -1.40
CA TYR A 143 11.21 10.26 -2.27
C TYR A 143 9.75 10.72 -2.14
N ALA A 144 9.29 11.02 -0.93
CA ALA A 144 7.94 11.56 -0.71
C ALA A 144 7.75 12.92 -1.39
N LYS A 145 8.72 13.84 -1.26
CA LYS A 145 8.70 15.14 -1.96
C LYS A 145 8.67 14.99 -3.47
N ASN A 146 9.48 14.08 -4.03
CA ASN A 146 9.48 13.80 -5.46
C ASN A 146 8.14 13.22 -5.95
N ALA A 147 7.53 12.32 -5.16
CA ALA A 147 6.23 11.76 -5.46
C ALA A 147 5.13 12.84 -5.44
N ALA A 148 5.11 13.71 -4.43
CA ALA A 148 4.18 14.84 -4.33
C ALA A 148 4.36 15.82 -5.52
N ALA A 149 5.59 16.19 -5.85
CA ALA A 149 5.90 17.06 -6.98
C ALA A 149 5.51 16.45 -8.35
N SER A 150 5.45 15.11 -8.43
CA SER A 150 5.02 14.36 -9.63
C SER A 150 3.51 14.17 -9.73
N GLY A 151 2.73 14.67 -8.76
CA GLY A 151 1.26 14.60 -8.76
C GLY A 151 0.68 13.30 -8.20
N LEU A 152 1.44 12.54 -7.42
CA LEU A 152 0.94 11.37 -6.69
C LEU A 152 0.15 11.81 -5.44
N ASP A 153 -0.69 10.90 -4.95
CA ASP A 153 -1.58 11.16 -3.79
C ASP A 153 -0.91 10.82 -2.45
N GLY A 154 0.16 10.05 -2.45
CA GLY A 154 0.81 9.62 -1.23
C GLY A 154 1.98 8.67 -1.45
N VAL A 155 2.44 8.08 -0.35
CA VAL A 155 3.54 7.10 -0.35
C VAL A 155 3.24 5.89 0.54
N VAL A 156 3.92 4.78 0.25
CA VAL A 156 4.12 3.67 1.18
C VAL A 156 5.41 3.95 1.96
N CYS A 157 5.32 3.99 3.28
CA CYS A 157 6.45 4.21 4.19
C CYS A 157 6.24 3.46 5.51
N SER A 158 7.24 3.41 6.37
CA SER A 158 7.06 2.89 7.74
C SER A 158 6.13 3.81 8.54
N PRO A 159 5.35 3.30 9.50
CA PRO A 159 4.60 4.15 10.44
C PRO A 159 5.50 5.18 11.16
N LEU A 160 6.76 4.83 11.45
CA LEU A 160 7.76 5.73 12.05
C LEU A 160 8.03 7.00 11.22
N GLU A 161 7.76 6.96 9.93
CA GLU A 161 8.07 8.01 8.97
C GLU A 161 6.86 8.89 8.63
N ALA A 162 5.63 8.49 9.05
CA ALA A 162 4.39 9.15 8.66
C ALA A 162 4.35 10.64 9.05
N LYS A 163 4.72 10.98 10.27
CA LYS A 163 4.81 12.41 10.73
C LYS A 163 5.78 13.23 9.88
N LYS A 164 6.95 12.65 9.55
CA LYS A 164 7.98 13.31 8.74
C LYS A 164 7.48 13.57 7.32
N VAL A 165 6.80 12.59 6.72
CA VAL A 165 6.16 12.71 5.39
C VAL A 165 5.11 13.81 5.40
N HIS A 166 4.20 13.84 6.38
CA HIS A 166 3.18 14.88 6.49
C HIS A 166 3.78 16.28 6.71
N SER A 167 4.86 16.38 7.49
CA SER A 167 5.57 17.64 7.69
C SER A 167 6.21 18.17 6.41
N ALA A 168 6.70 17.26 5.56
CA ALA A 168 7.42 17.59 4.33
C ALA A 168 6.49 17.84 3.13
N CYS A 169 5.37 17.12 3.03
CA CYS A 169 4.48 17.10 1.86
C CYS A 169 3.08 17.65 2.14
N GLY A 170 2.76 17.96 3.40
CA GLY A 170 1.44 18.44 3.82
C GLY A 170 0.53 17.29 4.31
N LYS A 171 -0.47 17.66 5.14
CA LYS A 171 -1.37 16.70 5.81
C LYS A 171 -2.30 15.93 4.87
N ASN A 172 -2.49 16.40 3.64
CA ASN A 172 -3.34 15.74 2.65
C ASN A 172 -2.57 14.73 1.78
N PHE A 173 -1.24 14.67 1.90
CA PHE A 173 -0.42 13.69 1.20
C PHE A 173 -0.41 12.39 1.99
N LEU A 174 -1.01 11.34 1.42
CA LEU A 174 -1.36 10.11 2.13
C LEU A 174 -0.14 9.27 2.51
N THR A 175 -0.23 8.64 3.68
CA THR A 175 0.72 7.63 4.15
C THR A 175 0.03 6.28 4.27
N VAL A 176 0.54 5.27 3.56
CA VAL A 176 0.10 3.88 3.62
C VAL A 176 1.21 3.06 4.26
N THR A 177 0.93 2.50 5.44
CA THR A 177 1.98 1.98 6.30
C THR A 177 1.82 0.48 6.58
N PRO A 178 2.67 -0.38 5.97
CA PRO A 178 2.76 -1.80 6.31
C PRO A 178 3.57 -2.03 7.59
N GLY A 179 3.73 -3.30 7.98
CA GLY A 179 4.50 -3.66 9.17
C GLY A 179 3.74 -3.51 10.48
N VAL A 180 2.41 -3.55 10.42
CA VAL A 180 1.55 -3.44 11.60
C VAL A 180 1.27 -4.83 12.18
N ARG A 181 1.40 -4.96 13.50
CA ARG A 181 1.19 -6.19 14.28
C ARG A 181 0.43 -5.87 15.56
N PHE A 182 -0.29 -6.83 16.11
CA PHE A 182 -0.82 -6.68 17.47
C PHE A 182 0.31 -6.78 18.51
N ALA A 183 0.11 -6.17 19.67
CA ALA A 183 1.11 -6.18 20.75
C ALA A 183 1.41 -7.58 21.29
N ASP A 184 0.44 -8.48 21.19
CA ASP A 184 0.46 -9.88 21.57
C ASP A 184 0.81 -10.84 20.42
N GLY A 185 1.17 -10.32 19.26
CA GLY A 185 1.43 -11.09 18.03
C GLY A 185 2.91 -11.33 17.73
N ASP A 186 3.18 -12.24 16.79
CA ASP A 186 4.53 -12.55 16.30
C ASP A 186 5.06 -11.41 15.40
N ILE A 187 6.33 -11.03 15.61
CA ILE A 187 7.03 -10.00 14.83
C ILE A 187 7.41 -10.50 13.44
N ALA A 188 7.66 -11.81 13.31
CA ALA A 188 8.08 -12.48 12.07
C ALA A 188 9.26 -11.78 11.35
N ASP A 189 9.14 -11.55 10.04
CA ASP A 189 10.17 -10.99 9.14
C ASP A 189 10.26 -9.46 9.14
N GLN A 190 9.44 -8.75 9.93
CA GLN A 190 9.40 -7.29 9.96
C GLN A 190 10.37 -6.72 11.02
N LYS A 191 11.29 -5.85 10.58
CA LYS A 191 12.27 -5.20 11.47
C LYS A 191 11.71 -3.94 12.16
N ARG A 192 10.67 -3.32 11.59
CA ARG A 192 10.09 -2.04 12.05
C ARG A 192 8.58 -2.19 12.20
N VAL A 193 8.14 -2.76 13.34
CA VAL A 193 6.73 -3.04 13.64
C VAL A 193 6.13 -2.01 14.59
N MET A 194 4.83 -1.75 14.43
CA MET A 194 4.00 -0.97 15.32
C MET A 194 2.63 -1.59 15.48
N THR A 195 1.96 -1.30 16.61
CA THR A 195 0.55 -1.67 16.77
C THR A 195 -0.35 -0.72 15.95
N PRO A 196 -1.61 -1.11 15.64
CA PRO A 196 -2.56 -0.22 15.00
C PRO A 196 -2.71 1.13 15.74
N ALA A 197 -2.82 1.09 17.07
CA ALA A 197 -2.92 2.29 17.92
C ALA A 197 -1.66 3.18 17.83
N GLN A 198 -0.47 2.59 17.80
CA GLN A 198 0.78 3.34 17.63
C GLN A 198 0.85 3.95 16.21
N ALA A 199 0.51 3.22 15.16
CA ALA A 199 0.46 3.76 13.80
C ALA A 199 -0.55 4.93 13.68
N LYS A 200 -1.70 4.84 14.38
CA LYS A 200 -2.66 5.94 14.52
C LYS A 200 -2.02 7.16 15.17
N ALA A 201 -1.31 6.98 16.27
CA ALA A 201 -0.64 8.07 17.00
C ALA A 201 0.49 8.72 16.19
N GLU A 202 1.19 7.95 15.35
CA GLU A 202 2.20 8.44 14.40
C GLU A 202 1.58 9.12 13.16
N GLY A 203 0.26 9.10 13.01
CA GLY A 203 -0.44 9.84 11.97
C GLY A 203 -0.58 9.10 10.63
N SER A 204 -0.41 7.78 10.61
CA SER A 204 -0.71 6.99 9.40
C SER A 204 -2.15 7.21 8.94
N ASP A 205 -2.37 7.30 7.61
CA ASP A 205 -3.72 7.42 7.02
C ASP A 205 -4.32 6.05 6.72
N TYR A 206 -3.49 5.12 6.27
CA TYR A 206 -3.84 3.72 6.06
C TYR A 206 -2.81 2.81 6.69
N ILE A 207 -3.26 1.72 7.32
CA ILE A 207 -2.39 0.62 7.73
C ILE A 207 -2.62 -0.58 6.82
N VAL A 208 -1.55 -1.32 6.51
CA VAL A 208 -1.64 -2.59 5.77
C VAL A 208 -1.31 -3.73 6.72
N VAL A 209 -2.29 -4.61 6.94
CA VAL A 209 -2.20 -5.74 7.87
C VAL A 209 -2.41 -7.05 7.09
N GLY A 210 -1.44 -7.94 7.14
CA GLY A 210 -1.52 -9.28 6.52
C GLY A 210 -1.80 -10.37 7.54
N ARG A 211 -0.80 -11.20 7.83
CA ARG A 211 -0.87 -12.39 8.73
C ARG A 211 -1.63 -12.18 10.03
N PRO A 212 -1.53 -11.05 10.77
CA PRO A 212 -2.33 -10.83 11.98
C PRO A 212 -3.85 -10.92 11.77
N VAL A 213 -4.32 -10.74 10.53
CA VAL A 213 -5.73 -10.92 10.15
C VAL A 213 -5.92 -12.20 9.36
N THR A 214 -5.11 -12.44 8.31
CA THR A 214 -5.33 -13.56 7.38
C THR A 214 -5.05 -14.94 7.97
N GLN A 215 -4.23 -15.01 9.03
CA GLN A 215 -3.88 -16.25 9.75
C GLN A 215 -4.44 -16.29 11.16
N ALA A 216 -5.33 -15.36 11.53
CA ALA A 216 -6.01 -15.41 12.82
C ALA A 216 -7.01 -16.58 12.89
N GLU A 217 -7.26 -17.12 14.07
CA GLU A 217 -8.31 -18.10 14.30
C GLU A 217 -9.69 -17.56 13.92
N ASP A 218 -9.94 -16.28 14.21
CA ASP A 218 -11.10 -15.52 13.74
C ASP A 218 -10.64 -14.26 12.98
N PRO A 219 -10.54 -14.33 11.63
CA PRO A 219 -10.11 -13.20 10.81
C PRO A 219 -11.02 -11.97 10.90
N VAL A 220 -12.33 -12.17 11.07
CA VAL A 220 -13.31 -11.09 11.19
C VAL A 220 -13.08 -10.33 12.49
N ALA A 221 -12.97 -11.01 13.61
CA ALA A 221 -12.69 -10.41 14.91
C ALA A 221 -11.33 -9.69 14.93
N ALA A 222 -10.30 -10.25 14.27
CA ALA A 222 -8.99 -9.64 14.15
C ALA A 222 -9.03 -8.35 13.30
N TYR A 223 -9.76 -8.35 12.19
CA TYR A 223 -9.98 -7.15 11.38
C TYR A 223 -10.72 -6.06 12.17
N GLU A 224 -11.83 -6.41 12.84
CA GLU A 224 -12.58 -5.50 13.69
C GLU A 224 -11.72 -4.90 14.82
N ARG A 225 -10.80 -5.70 15.39
CA ARG A 225 -9.81 -5.19 16.36
C ARG A 225 -8.92 -4.13 15.71
N CYS A 226 -8.39 -4.37 14.50
CA CYS A 226 -7.60 -3.36 13.79
C CYS A 226 -8.38 -2.07 13.57
N VAL A 227 -9.65 -2.19 13.17
CA VAL A 227 -10.53 -1.02 12.95
C VAL A 227 -10.70 -0.22 14.25
N ARG A 228 -11.08 -0.87 15.36
CA ARG A 228 -11.24 -0.20 16.65
C ARG A 228 -9.96 0.50 17.13
N GLU A 229 -8.80 -0.16 16.96
CA GLU A 229 -7.52 0.41 17.44
C GLU A 229 -6.99 1.52 16.52
N PHE A 230 -7.30 1.50 15.23
CA PHE A 230 -6.73 2.44 14.25
C PHE A 230 -7.71 3.52 13.79
N VAL A 231 -8.97 3.17 13.51
CA VAL A 231 -9.94 4.09 12.90
C VAL A 231 -10.73 4.84 13.98
N ASP A 232 -11.33 4.08 14.91
CA ASP A 232 -12.20 4.60 15.96
C ASP A 232 -11.41 5.27 17.10
#